data_c9fe331a69f6743026ef29a03767c831
#
_entry.id   c9fe331a69f6743026ef29a03767c831
#
_cell.length_a   1.000
_cell.length_b   1.000
_cell.length_c   1.000
_cell.angle_alpha   90.00
_cell.angle_beta   90.00
_cell.angle_gamma   90.00
#
_symmetry.space_group_name_H-M   'P 1'
#
loop_
_entity.id
_entity.type
_entity.pdbx_description
1 polymer ?
#
loop_
_entity_poly.entity_id
_entity_poly.type
_entity_poly.pdbx_seq_one_letter_code
_entity_poly.pdbx_strand_id
1 'polypeptide(L)'
;MKNLGKERRSITVTGTYSYGNFNGDSRENSSTWYAKDNSSIDRNLFYDNGGYNYTYGGSFQYVEPIGKNWAVQGFVSSYYKVRTSNSDAFNQDHSVNDYYTSKSENHYISNYGRILGQYDKGETNLQFGGIVRWVNNENYSRSYGIDTRTGKDDWTLAFSPFLKFNTSVKGNSAYAGYDFDSERPSAASIIPSFNILDPTRITAGNIYLHPSMKHRYWFYGDGRFKKIRMFWALNFSGYITQDARVSAIWFDENSIRYSIPVNARKPSTSHSLNLNLNKTLTKNGKLSAVLFGGVNYSREVNYQSKGVLSVIDMENMDYKSFMSSFWGNSSGDRFYSGESGFIESLTDGLAYNVSFGLEFADILDQARPVSHIVRENYVQDSFTNVLGRNIVFSISWNFGKMNAARSNSAQRAMANLMMQ
;
A
#
# COMPACT_ATOMS: atom_id res chain seq x y z
N MET A 1 -25.08 -7.51 20.91
CA MET A 1 -24.27 -7.23 22.13
C MET A 1 -25.10 -7.55 23.35
N LYS A 2 -24.67 -8.43 24.24
CA LYS A 2 -25.38 -8.78 25.47
C LYS A 2 -24.56 -8.30 26.67
N ASN A 3 -25.17 -7.46 27.55
CA ASN A 3 -24.59 -7.08 28.83
C ASN A 3 -24.73 -8.21 29.84
N LEU A 4 -23.64 -8.62 30.45
CA LEU A 4 -23.53 -9.80 31.30
C LEU A 4 -23.40 -9.40 32.80
N GLY A 5 -24.30 -8.61 33.32
CA GLY A 5 -24.40 -8.33 34.75
C GLY A 5 -23.37 -7.39 35.38
N LYS A 6 -22.26 -7.09 34.77
CA LYS A 6 -21.32 -6.02 35.15
C LYS A 6 -21.32 -4.93 34.10
N GLU A 7 -21.32 -3.69 34.51
CA GLU A 7 -21.14 -2.55 33.63
C GLU A 7 -19.86 -2.72 32.80
N ARG A 8 -19.93 -2.53 31.49
CA ARG A 8 -18.83 -2.68 30.53
C ARG A 8 -18.43 -4.14 30.18
N ARG A 9 -18.96 -5.17 30.83
CA ARG A 9 -18.78 -6.56 30.40
C ARG A 9 -19.62 -6.83 29.16
N SER A 10 -19.00 -7.33 28.10
CA SER A 10 -19.72 -7.57 26.83
C SER A 10 -19.22 -8.77 26.08
N ILE A 11 -20.12 -9.43 25.39
CA ILE A 11 -19.82 -10.42 24.36
C ILE A 11 -20.37 -9.90 23.04
N THR A 12 -19.56 -10.01 22.00
CA THR A 12 -19.97 -9.72 20.63
C THR A 12 -19.63 -10.91 19.74
N VAL A 13 -20.62 -11.38 19.00
CA VAL A 13 -20.45 -12.43 17.99
C VAL A 13 -20.89 -11.84 16.66
N THR A 14 -20.09 -12.03 15.64
CA THR A 14 -20.37 -11.54 14.28
C THR A 14 -20.17 -12.68 13.29
N GLY A 15 -21.16 -12.91 12.42
CA GLY A 15 -21.03 -13.76 11.24
C GLY A 15 -20.94 -12.89 9.99
N THR A 16 -20.14 -13.30 9.04
CA THR A 16 -19.97 -12.60 7.77
C THR A 16 -20.10 -13.60 6.62
N TYR A 17 -20.89 -13.24 5.62
CA TYR A 17 -20.97 -13.91 4.35
C TYR A 17 -21.05 -12.86 3.25
N SER A 18 -20.27 -13.03 2.22
CA SER A 18 -20.38 -12.23 1.00
C SER A 18 -20.10 -13.10 -0.22
N TYR A 19 -20.80 -12.82 -1.30
CA TYR A 19 -20.63 -13.44 -2.59
C TYR A 19 -20.68 -12.37 -3.67
N GLY A 20 -19.84 -12.49 -4.66
CA GLY A 20 -19.84 -11.64 -5.84
C GLY A 20 -19.35 -12.43 -7.04
N ASN A 21 -19.88 -12.13 -8.21
CA ASN A 21 -19.41 -12.64 -9.49
C ASN A 21 -19.22 -11.48 -10.46
N PHE A 22 -18.42 -11.71 -11.47
CA PHE A 22 -18.22 -10.79 -12.58
C PHE A 22 -18.05 -11.57 -13.88
N ASN A 23 -18.49 -10.99 -14.97
CA ASN A 23 -18.30 -11.48 -16.34
C ASN A 23 -18.21 -10.26 -17.27
N GLY A 24 -17.50 -10.41 -18.34
CA GLY A 24 -17.38 -9.38 -19.37
C GLY A 24 -16.42 -9.82 -20.47
N ASP A 25 -16.57 -9.20 -21.60
CA ASP A 25 -15.76 -9.45 -22.78
C ASP A 25 -14.74 -8.33 -22.93
N SER A 26 -13.59 -8.65 -23.47
CA SER A 26 -12.62 -7.65 -23.89
C SER A 26 -11.92 -8.03 -25.18
N ARG A 27 -11.38 -7.04 -25.87
CA ARG A 27 -10.64 -7.24 -27.11
C ARG A 27 -9.30 -6.53 -27.02
N GLU A 28 -8.26 -7.25 -27.41
CA GLU A 28 -6.91 -6.72 -27.56
C GLU A 28 -6.57 -6.63 -29.04
N ASN A 29 -6.19 -5.43 -29.50
CA ASN A 29 -5.57 -5.21 -30.79
C ASN A 29 -4.26 -4.50 -30.56
N SER A 30 -3.15 -5.15 -30.87
CA SER A 30 -1.85 -4.54 -30.76
C SER A 30 -1.00 -4.89 -31.97
N SER A 31 -0.19 -3.93 -32.42
CA SER A 31 0.83 -4.11 -33.46
C SER A 31 2.14 -3.59 -32.90
N THR A 32 3.15 -4.44 -32.84
CA THR A 32 4.47 -4.10 -32.36
C THR A 32 5.46 -4.28 -33.47
N TRP A 33 6.15 -3.19 -33.83
CA TRP A 33 7.19 -3.21 -34.86
C TRP A 33 8.57 -3.15 -34.21
N TYR A 34 9.44 -4.07 -34.63
CA TYR A 34 10.80 -4.17 -34.16
C TYR A 34 11.73 -3.57 -35.21
N ALA A 35 12.34 -2.42 -34.92
CA ALA A 35 13.19 -1.68 -35.85
C ALA A 35 14.50 -2.42 -36.19
N LYS A 36 14.99 -3.28 -35.29
CA LYS A 36 16.26 -3.99 -35.45
C LYS A 36 16.26 -5.00 -36.57
N ASP A 37 15.18 -5.74 -36.71
CA ASP A 37 15.01 -6.82 -37.70
C ASP A 37 13.90 -6.54 -38.73
N ASN A 38 13.30 -5.35 -38.63
CA ASN A 38 12.18 -4.91 -39.47
C ASN A 38 10.98 -5.90 -39.44
N SER A 39 10.76 -6.56 -38.28
CA SER A 39 9.66 -7.47 -38.07
C SER A 39 8.50 -6.78 -37.39
N SER A 40 7.28 -7.31 -37.55
CA SER A 40 6.11 -6.88 -36.80
C SER A 40 5.39 -8.07 -36.21
N ILE A 41 4.86 -7.89 -35.01
CA ILE A 41 3.95 -8.84 -34.35
C ILE A 41 2.60 -8.16 -34.19
N ASP A 42 1.63 -8.69 -34.90
CA ASP A 42 0.24 -8.25 -34.79
C ASP A 42 -0.53 -9.23 -33.91
N ARG A 43 -1.22 -8.69 -32.92
CA ARG A 43 -2.04 -9.46 -31.99
C ARG A 43 -3.47 -8.95 -32.03
N ASN A 44 -4.40 -9.86 -32.23
CA ASN A 44 -5.81 -9.56 -32.26
C ASN A 44 -6.55 -10.71 -31.55
N LEU A 45 -6.88 -10.49 -30.29
CA LEU A 45 -7.46 -11.49 -29.40
C LEU A 45 -8.78 -11.00 -28.81
N PHE A 46 -9.70 -11.91 -28.63
CA PHE A 46 -10.92 -11.72 -27.86
C PHE A 46 -10.78 -12.47 -26.55
N TYR A 47 -11.30 -11.91 -25.48
CA TYR A 47 -11.28 -12.52 -24.16
C TYR A 47 -12.69 -12.59 -23.61
N ASP A 48 -13.04 -13.78 -23.11
CA ASP A 48 -14.20 -13.98 -22.22
C ASP A 48 -13.67 -14.03 -20.78
N ASN A 49 -14.04 -13.03 -20.00
CA ASN A 49 -13.55 -12.85 -18.65
C ASN A 49 -14.66 -13.17 -17.66
N GLY A 50 -14.33 -13.96 -16.65
CA GLY A 50 -15.29 -14.29 -15.62
C GLY A 50 -14.61 -14.69 -14.32
N GLY A 51 -15.41 -14.71 -13.26
CA GLY A 51 -14.94 -15.16 -11.98
C GLY A 51 -15.95 -14.92 -10.89
N TYR A 52 -15.65 -15.48 -9.74
CA TYR A 52 -16.43 -15.24 -8.53
C TYR A 52 -15.53 -15.05 -7.33
N ASN A 53 -16.08 -14.43 -6.32
CA ASN A 53 -15.47 -14.37 -5.00
C ASN A 53 -16.51 -14.65 -3.94
N TYR A 54 -16.11 -15.34 -2.90
CA TYR A 54 -16.92 -15.45 -1.71
C TYR A 54 -16.06 -15.38 -0.46
N THR A 55 -16.67 -14.89 0.60
CA THR A 55 -16.08 -14.81 1.93
C THR A 55 -17.10 -15.29 2.93
N TYR A 56 -16.70 -16.18 3.81
CA TYR A 56 -17.46 -16.53 4.99
C TYR A 56 -16.54 -16.59 6.21
N GLY A 57 -17.10 -16.30 7.36
CA GLY A 57 -16.35 -16.33 8.58
C GLY A 57 -17.11 -15.72 9.75
N GLY A 58 -16.40 -15.52 10.82
CA GLY A 58 -16.99 -14.91 11.99
C GLY A 58 -15.95 -14.41 12.98
N SER A 59 -16.43 -13.68 13.96
CA SER A 59 -15.60 -13.19 15.05
C SER A 59 -16.32 -13.30 16.38
N PHE A 60 -15.53 -13.46 17.42
CA PHE A 60 -15.95 -13.45 18.82
C PHE A 60 -15.10 -12.43 19.58
N GLN A 61 -15.76 -11.59 20.35
CA GLN A 61 -15.12 -10.63 21.24
C GLN A 61 -15.68 -10.74 22.63
N TYR A 62 -14.80 -10.75 23.61
CA TYR A 62 -15.14 -10.68 25.01
C TYR A 62 -14.40 -9.52 25.67
N VAL A 63 -15.12 -8.73 26.47
CA VAL A 63 -14.56 -7.66 27.28
C VAL A 63 -14.89 -7.94 28.75
N GLU A 64 -13.84 -8.05 29.58
CA GLU A 64 -13.94 -8.21 31.03
C GLU A 64 -13.41 -6.96 31.74
N PRO A 65 -14.25 -6.22 32.47
CA PRO A 65 -13.80 -5.15 33.34
C PRO A 65 -13.10 -5.73 34.59
N ILE A 66 -11.83 -5.39 34.79
CA ILE A 66 -11.03 -5.84 35.94
C ILE A 66 -11.16 -4.87 37.11
N GLY A 67 -11.64 -3.67 36.89
CA GLY A 67 -11.81 -2.65 37.91
C GLY A 67 -12.51 -1.41 37.36
N LYS A 68 -12.42 -0.31 38.06
CA LYS A 68 -13.11 0.93 37.70
C LYS A 68 -12.65 1.49 36.33
N ASN A 69 -11.36 1.39 36.03
CA ASN A 69 -10.76 2.02 34.84
C ASN A 69 -10.09 1.00 33.90
N TRP A 70 -9.98 -0.26 34.29
CA TRP A 70 -9.29 -1.29 33.54
C TRP A 70 -10.23 -2.34 32.97
N ALA A 71 -9.92 -2.80 31.77
CA ALA A 71 -10.56 -3.94 31.15
C ALA A 71 -9.52 -4.76 30.37
N VAL A 72 -9.82 -6.06 30.22
CA VAL A 72 -9.13 -6.92 29.27
C VAL A 72 -10.08 -7.27 28.15
N GLN A 73 -9.61 -7.20 26.92
CA GLN A 73 -10.36 -7.55 25.74
C GLN A 73 -9.67 -8.73 25.04
N GLY A 74 -10.42 -9.81 24.84
CA GLY A 74 -10.08 -10.89 23.95
C GLY A 74 -10.89 -10.79 22.66
N PHE A 75 -10.24 -11.00 21.54
CA PHE A 75 -10.90 -11.03 20.22
C PHE A 75 -10.29 -12.15 19.39
N VAL A 76 -11.14 -12.94 18.75
CA VAL A 76 -10.74 -13.94 17.77
C VAL A 76 -11.62 -13.83 16.53
N SER A 77 -11.06 -14.04 15.37
CA SER A 77 -11.81 -14.12 14.13
C SER A 77 -11.19 -15.14 13.17
N SER A 78 -12.03 -15.74 12.35
CA SER A 78 -11.63 -16.65 11.30
C SER A 78 -12.43 -16.36 10.04
N TYR A 79 -11.74 -16.19 8.92
CA TYR A 79 -12.33 -15.93 7.62
C TYR A 79 -11.71 -16.84 6.57
N TYR A 80 -12.57 -17.39 5.74
CA TYR A 80 -12.18 -18.07 4.51
C TYR A 80 -12.67 -17.26 3.31
N LYS A 81 -11.78 -17.03 2.38
CA LYS A 81 -12.04 -16.28 1.15
C LYS A 81 -11.58 -17.07 -0.03
N VAL A 82 -12.42 -17.12 -1.06
CA VAL A 82 -12.05 -17.66 -2.38
C VAL A 82 -12.25 -16.56 -3.41
N ARG A 83 -11.32 -16.47 -4.32
CA ARG A 83 -11.42 -15.64 -5.50
C ARG A 83 -10.95 -16.42 -6.70
N THR A 84 -11.78 -16.48 -7.73
CA THR A 84 -11.44 -17.02 -9.03
C THR A 84 -11.42 -15.90 -10.07
N SER A 85 -10.59 -16.05 -11.07
CA SER A 85 -10.58 -15.19 -12.25
C SER A 85 -10.15 -16.04 -13.44
N ASN A 86 -10.96 -16.04 -14.46
CA ASN A 86 -10.72 -16.72 -15.73
C ASN A 86 -10.71 -15.68 -16.83
N SER A 87 -9.82 -15.83 -17.80
CA SER A 87 -9.76 -15.04 -19.01
C SER A 87 -9.44 -16.01 -20.15
N ASP A 88 -10.49 -16.50 -20.80
CA ASP A 88 -10.36 -17.42 -21.92
C ASP A 88 -10.11 -16.60 -23.21
N ALA A 89 -8.95 -16.82 -23.84
CA ALA A 89 -8.52 -16.08 -25.01
C ALA A 89 -8.91 -16.81 -26.29
N PHE A 90 -9.35 -16.06 -27.30
CA PHE A 90 -9.74 -16.57 -28.61
C PHE A 90 -9.04 -15.80 -29.72
N ASN A 91 -8.64 -16.51 -30.76
CA ASN A 91 -8.12 -15.94 -31.98
C ASN A 91 -9.27 -15.29 -32.81
N GLN A 92 -8.92 -14.65 -33.93
CA GLN A 92 -9.90 -14.03 -34.85
C GLN A 92 -10.90 -15.03 -35.44
N ASP A 93 -10.49 -16.27 -35.61
CA ASP A 93 -11.32 -17.38 -36.11
C ASP A 93 -12.15 -18.04 -35.01
N HIS A 94 -12.21 -17.46 -33.84
CA HIS A 94 -12.85 -17.97 -32.63
C HIS A 94 -12.27 -19.30 -32.11
N SER A 95 -11.11 -19.74 -32.58
CA SER A 95 -10.40 -20.85 -31.96
C SER A 95 -9.83 -20.43 -30.61
N VAL A 96 -9.83 -21.36 -29.64
CA VAL A 96 -9.26 -21.10 -28.31
C VAL A 96 -7.75 -20.92 -28.44
N ASN A 97 -7.24 -19.86 -27.80
CA ASN A 97 -5.80 -19.62 -27.68
C ASN A 97 -5.34 -19.97 -26.27
N ASP A 98 -4.91 -21.21 -26.07
CA ASP A 98 -4.46 -21.71 -24.76
C ASP A 98 -3.27 -20.93 -24.19
N TYR A 99 -2.44 -20.37 -25.05
CA TYR A 99 -1.27 -19.60 -24.63
C TYR A 99 -1.63 -18.30 -23.92
N TYR A 100 -2.63 -17.57 -24.41
CA TYR A 100 -3.12 -16.33 -23.79
C TYR A 100 -4.28 -16.55 -22.83
N THR A 101 -4.81 -17.75 -22.74
CA THR A 101 -5.82 -18.09 -21.72
C THR A 101 -5.17 -18.09 -20.33
N SER A 102 -5.82 -17.42 -19.40
CA SER A 102 -5.36 -17.39 -18.01
C SER A 102 -6.47 -17.79 -17.04
N LYS A 103 -6.11 -18.56 -16.03
CA LYS A 103 -7.01 -18.97 -14.93
C LYS A 103 -6.30 -18.78 -13.61
N SER A 104 -6.99 -18.24 -12.62
CA SER A 104 -6.45 -18.12 -11.28
C SER A 104 -7.51 -18.47 -10.24
N GLU A 105 -7.08 -19.13 -9.19
CA GLU A 105 -7.88 -19.45 -8.03
C GLU A 105 -7.05 -19.20 -6.77
N ASN A 106 -7.60 -18.39 -5.86
CA ASN A 106 -6.95 -18.04 -4.61
C ASN A 106 -7.84 -18.46 -3.44
N HIS A 107 -7.29 -19.30 -2.58
CA HIS A 107 -7.89 -19.70 -1.31
C HIS A 107 -7.14 -19.06 -0.16
N TYR A 108 -7.82 -18.23 0.61
CA TYR A 108 -7.22 -17.49 1.70
C TYR A 108 -7.94 -17.77 3.00
N ILE A 109 -7.21 -18.35 3.97
CA ILE A 109 -7.67 -18.54 5.34
C ILE A 109 -6.95 -17.53 6.23
N SER A 110 -7.69 -16.76 6.99
CA SER A 110 -7.14 -15.77 7.91
C SER A 110 -7.73 -15.95 9.29
N ASN A 111 -6.90 -16.40 10.22
CA ASN A 111 -7.21 -16.45 11.62
C ASN A 111 -6.49 -15.29 12.33
N TYR A 112 -7.20 -14.62 13.20
CA TYR A 112 -6.71 -13.46 13.92
C TYR A 112 -7.09 -13.58 15.39
N GLY A 113 -6.15 -13.42 16.27
CA GLY A 113 -6.34 -13.36 17.72
C GLY A 113 -5.73 -12.08 18.28
N ARG A 114 -6.39 -11.48 19.26
CA ARG A 114 -5.93 -10.26 19.92
C ARG A 114 -6.27 -10.32 21.40
N ILE A 115 -5.28 -10.00 22.25
CA ILE A 115 -5.48 -9.77 23.68
C ILE A 115 -4.96 -8.37 24.00
N LEU A 116 -5.81 -7.53 24.54
CA LEU A 116 -5.48 -6.15 24.89
C LEU A 116 -5.84 -5.88 26.35
N GLY A 117 -4.92 -5.21 27.06
CA GLY A 117 -5.21 -4.42 28.25
C GLY A 117 -5.73 -3.04 27.81
N GLN A 118 -6.79 -2.58 28.42
CA GLN A 118 -7.39 -1.27 28.17
C GLN A 118 -7.54 -0.51 29.48
N TYR A 119 -7.08 0.74 29.49
CA TYR A 119 -7.24 1.68 30.58
C TYR A 119 -8.06 2.88 30.09
N ASP A 120 -9.15 3.16 30.78
CA ASP A 120 -10.03 4.29 30.52
C ASP A 120 -10.23 5.11 31.79
N LYS A 121 -9.86 6.39 31.75
CA LYS A 121 -10.12 7.33 32.84
C LYS A 121 -10.43 8.71 32.27
N GLY A 122 -11.67 9.14 32.42
CA GLY A 122 -12.12 10.40 31.82
C GLY A 122 -11.94 10.37 30.29
N GLU A 123 -11.14 11.29 29.77
CA GLU A 123 -10.86 11.39 28.34
C GLU A 123 -9.54 10.69 27.93
N THR A 124 -8.96 9.90 28.84
CA THR A 124 -7.72 9.16 28.57
C THR A 124 -8.02 7.70 28.32
N ASN A 125 -7.57 7.18 27.19
CA ASN A 125 -7.64 5.78 26.81
C ASN A 125 -6.23 5.28 26.45
N LEU A 126 -5.83 4.15 27.05
CA LEU A 126 -4.61 3.43 26.70
C LEU A 126 -4.98 1.99 26.39
N GLN A 127 -4.52 1.50 25.24
CA GLN A 127 -4.65 0.10 24.85
C GLN A 127 -3.26 -0.45 24.53
N PHE A 128 -2.95 -1.61 25.06
CA PHE A 128 -1.69 -2.30 24.77
C PHE A 128 -1.89 -3.81 24.82
N GLY A 129 -1.08 -4.51 24.07
CA GLY A 129 -1.21 -5.96 24.04
C GLY A 129 -0.52 -6.60 22.84
N GLY A 130 -1.04 -7.73 22.44
CA GLY A 130 -0.51 -8.50 21.32
C GLY A 130 -1.58 -8.96 20.35
N ILE A 131 -1.17 -9.09 19.12
CA ILE A 131 -1.95 -9.60 18.00
C ILE A 131 -1.22 -10.81 17.45
N VAL A 132 -1.94 -11.88 17.20
CA VAL A 132 -1.44 -13.04 16.47
C VAL A 132 -2.26 -13.20 15.20
N ARG A 133 -1.60 -13.42 14.09
CA ARG A 133 -2.21 -13.79 12.82
C ARG A 133 -1.67 -15.13 12.37
N TRP A 134 -2.56 -16.01 11.98
CA TRP A 134 -2.26 -17.31 11.45
C TRP A 134 -3.04 -17.51 10.17
N VAL A 135 -2.34 -17.51 9.06
CA VAL A 135 -2.94 -17.40 7.75
C VAL A 135 -2.33 -18.41 6.78
N ASN A 136 -3.14 -18.87 5.86
CA ASN A 136 -2.71 -19.63 4.68
C ASN A 136 -3.24 -18.94 3.42
N ASN A 137 -2.44 -18.94 2.38
CA ASN A 137 -2.79 -18.35 1.09
C ASN A 137 -2.36 -19.31 -0.03
N GLU A 138 -3.27 -20.19 -0.43
CA GLU A 138 -3.05 -21.11 -1.53
C GLU A 138 -3.48 -20.45 -2.85
N ASN A 139 -2.62 -20.52 -3.84
CA ASN A 139 -2.87 -19.98 -5.16
C ASN A 139 -2.67 -21.08 -6.21
N TYR A 140 -3.61 -21.15 -7.12
CA TYR A 140 -3.47 -21.84 -8.40
C TYR A 140 -3.55 -20.81 -9.52
N SER A 141 -2.70 -20.95 -10.52
CA SER A 141 -2.75 -20.13 -11.72
C SER A 141 -2.30 -20.94 -12.93
N ARG A 142 -3.00 -20.75 -14.03
CA ARG A 142 -2.55 -21.14 -15.36
C ARG A 142 -2.37 -19.87 -16.19
N SER A 143 -1.22 -19.71 -16.78
CA SER A 143 -0.91 -18.57 -17.63
C SER A 143 0.21 -18.95 -18.59
N TYR A 144 0.08 -18.56 -19.85
CA TYR A 144 1.04 -18.91 -20.92
C TYR A 144 1.28 -20.44 -21.05
N GLY A 145 0.24 -21.23 -20.86
CA GLY A 145 0.34 -22.70 -20.90
C GLY A 145 0.98 -23.33 -19.66
N ILE A 146 1.42 -22.54 -18.68
CA ILE A 146 2.11 -23.01 -17.47
C ILE A 146 1.16 -23.03 -16.29
N ASP A 147 1.03 -24.19 -15.65
CA ASP A 147 0.32 -24.37 -14.39
C ASP A 147 1.25 -24.13 -13.20
N THR A 148 0.84 -23.27 -12.30
CA THR A 148 1.60 -22.95 -11.08
C THR A 148 0.70 -23.08 -9.86
N ARG A 149 1.20 -23.75 -8.82
CA ARG A 149 0.53 -23.87 -7.53
C ARG A 149 1.49 -23.48 -6.42
N THR A 150 1.07 -22.58 -5.55
CA THR A 150 1.89 -22.08 -4.42
C THR A 150 1.07 -22.01 -3.15
N GLY A 151 1.73 -22.07 -2.01
CA GLY A 151 1.11 -21.87 -0.70
C GLY A 151 0.33 -23.04 -0.14
N LYS A 152 0.31 -24.20 -0.82
CA LYS A 152 -0.29 -25.40 -0.23
C LYS A 152 0.49 -25.78 1.03
N ASP A 153 -0.25 -25.92 2.14
CA ASP A 153 0.31 -26.26 3.45
C ASP A 153 1.32 -25.23 4.02
N ASP A 154 1.46 -24.05 3.36
CA ASP A 154 2.34 -22.97 3.83
C ASP A 154 1.57 -22.02 4.76
N TRP A 155 1.60 -22.34 6.05
CA TRP A 155 1.02 -21.52 7.09
C TRP A 155 2.02 -20.50 7.62
N THR A 156 1.63 -19.25 7.63
CA THR A 156 2.43 -18.18 8.24
C THR A 156 1.81 -17.75 9.56
N LEU A 157 2.64 -17.75 10.59
CA LEU A 157 2.33 -17.17 11.88
C LEU A 157 3.04 -15.82 12.00
N ALA A 158 2.28 -14.76 12.26
CA ALA A 158 2.82 -13.44 12.53
C ALA A 158 2.37 -12.97 13.92
N PHE A 159 3.31 -12.44 14.69
CA PHE A 159 3.05 -11.86 16.00
C PHE A 159 3.34 -10.36 15.95
N SER A 160 2.40 -9.54 16.44
CA SER A 160 2.51 -8.08 16.42
C SER A 160 2.23 -7.52 17.81
N PRO A 161 3.14 -6.77 18.43
CA PRO A 161 2.78 -5.93 19.56
C PRO A 161 1.82 -4.82 19.11
N PHE A 162 1.03 -4.34 20.04
CA PHE A 162 0.06 -3.28 19.80
C PHE A 162 0.11 -2.26 20.94
N LEU A 163 0.18 -0.99 20.58
CA LEU A 163 0.07 0.12 21.51
C LEU A 163 -0.76 1.24 20.88
N LYS A 164 -1.75 1.72 21.62
CA LYS A 164 -2.54 2.88 21.23
C LYS A 164 -2.85 3.72 22.46
N PHE A 165 -2.57 5.01 22.38
CA PHE A 165 -2.79 5.99 23.41
C PHE A 165 -3.63 7.13 22.84
N ASN A 166 -4.64 7.55 23.61
CA ASN A 166 -5.47 8.70 23.31
C ASN A 166 -5.78 9.45 24.61
N THR A 167 -5.62 10.74 24.60
CA THR A 167 -6.00 11.61 25.72
C THR A 167 -6.50 12.94 25.24
N SER A 168 -7.44 13.53 25.99
CA SER A 168 -7.92 14.89 25.78
C SER A 168 -8.04 15.58 27.13
N VAL A 169 -7.22 16.59 27.37
CA VAL A 169 -7.16 17.30 28.65
C VAL A 169 -7.21 18.80 28.40
N LYS A 170 -8.19 19.46 29.01
CA LYS A 170 -8.37 20.94 28.94
C LYS A 170 -8.43 21.49 27.50
N GLY A 171 -8.99 20.71 26.56
CA GLY A 171 -9.13 21.10 25.16
C GLY A 171 -7.83 20.93 24.34
N ASN A 172 -6.90 20.14 24.84
CA ASN A 172 -5.78 19.61 24.06
C ASN A 172 -5.94 18.10 23.98
N SER A 173 -5.68 17.53 22.81
CA SER A 173 -5.73 16.10 22.56
C SER A 173 -4.38 15.58 22.10
N ALA A 174 -4.09 14.34 22.45
CA ALA A 174 -2.94 13.62 21.94
C ALA A 174 -3.34 12.18 21.65
N TYR A 175 -2.88 11.68 20.51
CA TYR A 175 -3.09 10.34 20.04
C TYR A 175 -1.77 9.79 19.49
N ALA A 176 -1.36 8.65 19.99
CA ALA A 176 -0.14 8.00 19.54
C ALA A 176 -0.37 6.51 19.41
N GLY A 177 0.38 5.88 18.54
CA GLY A 177 0.33 4.45 18.40
C GLY A 177 1.55 3.89 17.68
N TYR A 178 1.68 2.59 17.86
CA TYR A 178 2.63 1.75 17.16
C TYR A 178 1.97 0.41 16.88
N ASP A 179 2.16 -0.08 15.67
CA ASP A 179 1.85 -1.46 15.32
C ASP A 179 2.97 -2.05 14.44
N PHE A 180 3.02 -3.36 14.45
CA PHE A 180 3.91 -4.15 13.63
C PHE A 180 3.08 -5.16 12.84
N ASP A 181 3.30 -5.26 11.56
CA ASP A 181 2.56 -6.17 10.69
C ASP A 181 3.48 -6.87 9.69
N SER A 182 3.06 -8.04 9.24
CA SER A 182 3.72 -8.79 8.18
C SER A 182 2.85 -8.73 6.93
N GLU A 183 3.37 -8.09 5.88
CA GLU A 183 2.69 -7.99 4.58
C GLU A 183 3.14 -9.13 3.67
N ARG A 184 2.19 -9.95 3.23
CA ARG A 184 2.45 -11.05 2.32
C ARG A 184 2.55 -10.61 0.87
N PRO A 185 3.30 -11.35 0.05
CA PRO A 185 3.23 -11.21 -1.38
C PRO A 185 1.80 -11.45 -1.89
N SER A 186 1.37 -10.66 -2.87
CA SER A 186 0.11 -10.92 -3.58
C SER A 186 0.24 -12.14 -4.49
N ALA A 187 -0.88 -12.79 -4.81
CA ALA A 187 -0.88 -13.91 -5.75
C ALA A 187 -0.17 -13.55 -7.07
N ALA A 188 -0.51 -12.41 -7.66
CA ALA A 188 0.09 -11.96 -8.91
C ALA A 188 1.61 -11.71 -8.82
N SER A 189 2.14 -11.42 -7.62
CA SER A 189 3.58 -11.19 -7.45
C SER A 189 4.41 -12.46 -7.26
N ILE A 190 3.76 -13.60 -7.01
CA ILE A 190 4.46 -14.88 -6.80
C ILE A 190 4.35 -15.85 -7.98
N ILE A 191 3.44 -15.62 -8.91
CA ILE A 191 3.25 -16.49 -10.07
C ILE A 191 4.44 -16.35 -11.02
N PRO A 192 5.25 -17.39 -11.26
CA PRO A 192 6.48 -17.31 -12.03
C PRO A 192 6.24 -17.35 -13.55
N SER A 193 5.19 -16.70 -14.00
CA SER A 193 4.88 -16.55 -15.43
C SER A 193 5.19 -15.14 -15.92
N PHE A 194 5.75 -15.06 -17.11
CA PHE A 194 6.01 -13.77 -17.75
C PHE A 194 4.74 -13.22 -18.37
N ASN A 195 4.38 -12.01 -17.95
CA ASN A 195 3.32 -11.26 -18.62
C ASN A 195 3.93 -10.55 -19.85
N ILE A 196 3.54 -11.01 -21.02
CA ILE A 196 4.01 -10.53 -22.32
C ILE A 196 2.97 -9.71 -23.09
N LEU A 197 1.88 -9.30 -22.41
CA LEU A 197 0.82 -8.48 -23.03
C LEU A 197 1.37 -7.16 -23.61
N ASP A 198 2.33 -6.55 -22.92
CA ASP A 198 3.14 -5.45 -23.47
C ASP A 198 4.51 -6.02 -23.86
N PRO A 199 4.79 -6.21 -25.16
CA PRO A 199 6.04 -6.80 -25.60
C PRO A 199 7.27 -5.92 -25.31
N THR A 200 7.09 -4.67 -24.94
CA THR A 200 8.18 -3.77 -24.53
C THR A 200 8.43 -3.78 -23.03
N ARG A 201 7.50 -4.36 -22.24
CA ARG A 201 7.54 -4.39 -20.78
C ARG A 201 7.09 -5.73 -20.25
N ILE A 202 8.00 -6.63 -20.07
CA ILE A 202 7.75 -7.98 -19.61
C ILE A 202 7.88 -8.02 -18.10
N THR A 203 6.88 -8.55 -17.41
CA THR A 203 6.88 -8.72 -15.95
C THR A 203 6.68 -10.19 -15.60
N ALA A 204 7.33 -10.64 -14.54
CA ALA A 204 7.08 -11.97 -13.99
C ALA A 204 6.88 -11.88 -12.47
N GLY A 205 6.18 -12.84 -11.90
CA GLY A 205 6.15 -13.04 -10.45
C GLY A 205 7.40 -13.76 -9.98
N ASN A 206 7.56 -13.84 -8.65
CA ASN A 206 8.66 -14.53 -8.00
C ASN A 206 8.14 -15.40 -6.85
N ILE A 207 8.15 -16.73 -7.04
CA ILE A 207 7.67 -17.69 -6.03
C ILE A 207 8.49 -17.69 -4.74
N TYR A 208 9.71 -17.14 -4.79
CA TYR A 208 10.63 -17.07 -3.64
C TYR A 208 10.46 -15.79 -2.80
N LEU A 209 9.45 -14.99 -3.11
CA LEU A 209 9.12 -13.85 -2.26
C LEU A 209 8.68 -14.29 -0.87
N HIS A 210 9.27 -13.69 0.13
CA HIS A 210 8.84 -13.85 1.52
C HIS A 210 8.11 -12.59 2.03
N PRO A 211 7.37 -12.71 3.12
CA PRO A 211 6.65 -11.57 3.68
C PRO A 211 7.58 -10.43 4.09
N SER A 212 7.17 -9.21 3.82
CA SER A 212 7.82 -8.01 4.33
C SER A 212 7.31 -7.67 5.73
N MET A 213 8.18 -7.10 6.56
CA MET A 213 7.90 -6.70 7.94
C MET A 213 7.74 -5.19 8.01
N LYS A 214 6.58 -4.71 8.42
CA LYS A 214 6.26 -3.28 8.43
C LYS A 214 6.00 -2.79 9.85
N HIS A 215 6.83 -1.87 10.31
CA HIS A 215 6.68 -1.12 11.54
C HIS A 215 5.98 0.19 11.22
N ARG A 216 4.84 0.47 11.84
CA ARG A 216 4.11 1.73 11.69
C ARG A 216 4.05 2.43 13.03
N TYR A 217 4.24 3.73 13.02
CA TYR A 217 4.10 4.58 14.20
C TYR A 217 3.48 5.91 13.81
N TRP A 218 2.71 6.46 14.71
CA TRP A 218 2.03 7.73 14.50
C TRP A 218 1.87 8.47 15.81
N PHE A 219 1.87 9.76 15.68
CA PHE A 219 1.52 10.70 16.73
C PHE A 219 0.70 11.83 16.12
N TYR A 220 -0.40 12.15 16.77
CA TYR A 220 -1.21 13.31 16.48
C TYR A 220 -1.46 14.06 17.78
N GLY A 221 -1.25 15.39 17.78
CA GLY A 221 -1.58 16.25 18.89
C GLY A 221 -2.24 17.52 18.38
N ASP A 222 -3.25 17.97 19.06
CA ASP A 222 -3.90 19.24 18.79
C ASP A 222 -4.31 19.95 20.06
N GLY A 223 -4.48 21.27 19.95
CA GLY A 223 -4.89 22.04 21.10
C GLY A 223 -5.01 23.54 20.85
N ARG A 224 -5.31 24.27 21.92
CA ARG A 224 -5.49 25.71 21.86
C ARG A 224 -4.69 26.44 22.94
N PHE A 225 -3.87 27.39 22.53
CA PHE A 225 -3.28 28.37 23.39
C PHE A 225 -4.29 29.53 23.62
N LYS A 226 -5.12 29.41 24.66
CA LYS A 226 -6.24 30.34 24.94
C LYS A 226 -5.82 31.81 25.02
N LYS A 227 -4.66 32.10 25.66
CA LYS A 227 -4.15 33.47 25.83
C LYS A 227 -3.89 34.18 24.52
N ILE A 228 -3.32 33.48 23.54
CA ILE A 228 -2.97 34.04 22.23
C ILE A 228 -3.97 33.68 21.14
N ARG A 229 -5.07 32.97 21.50
CA ARG A 229 -6.13 32.49 20.58
C ARG A 229 -5.56 31.73 19.38
N MET A 230 -4.62 30.85 19.62
CA MET A 230 -3.99 30.05 18.59
C MET A 230 -4.37 28.59 18.77
N PHE A 231 -4.86 27.98 17.71
CA PHE A 231 -4.99 26.54 17.57
C PHE A 231 -3.69 25.99 16.96
N TRP A 232 -3.27 24.83 17.43
CA TRP A 232 -2.17 24.08 16.85
C TRP A 232 -2.58 22.63 16.62
N ALA A 233 -2.08 22.03 15.55
CA ALA A 233 -2.15 20.61 15.33
C ALA A 233 -0.82 20.11 14.76
N LEU A 234 -0.33 19.02 15.31
CA LEU A 234 0.90 18.34 14.90
C LEU A 234 0.55 16.90 14.53
N ASN A 235 0.93 16.47 13.34
CA ASN A 235 0.82 15.10 12.90
C ASN A 235 2.21 14.59 12.51
N PHE A 236 2.63 13.50 13.15
CA PHE A 236 3.83 12.77 12.80
C PHE A 236 3.45 11.33 12.55
N SER A 237 3.82 10.80 11.40
CA SER A 237 3.59 9.40 11.07
C SER A 237 4.73 8.86 10.23
N GLY A 238 4.94 7.55 10.33
CA GLY A 238 5.95 6.91 9.52
C GLY A 238 5.86 5.40 9.56
N TYR A 239 6.59 4.80 8.63
CA TYR A 239 6.80 3.37 8.61
C TYR A 239 8.21 3.02 8.16
N ILE A 240 8.65 1.84 8.61
CA ILE A 240 9.88 1.18 8.18
C ILE A 240 9.47 -0.20 7.71
N THR A 241 9.81 -0.55 6.48
CA THR A 241 9.51 -1.86 5.90
C THR A 241 10.81 -2.60 5.67
N GLN A 242 11.04 -3.64 6.44
CA GLN A 242 12.13 -4.60 6.24
C GLN A 242 11.68 -5.62 5.19
N ASP A 243 12.62 -6.15 4.40
CA ASP A 243 12.35 -7.07 3.30
C ASP A 243 11.27 -6.53 2.34
N ALA A 244 11.28 -5.20 2.12
CA ALA A 244 10.32 -4.54 1.26
C ALA A 244 10.31 -5.16 -0.14
N ARG A 245 9.12 -5.37 -0.69
CA ARG A 245 8.99 -5.83 -2.07
C ARG A 245 9.26 -4.68 -3.02
N VAL A 246 10.26 -4.86 -3.84
CA VAL A 246 10.71 -3.89 -4.84
C VAL A 246 10.92 -4.58 -6.18
N SER A 247 11.04 -3.82 -7.25
CA SER A 247 11.27 -4.39 -8.58
C SER A 247 12.76 -4.44 -8.89
N ALA A 248 13.23 -5.60 -9.33
CA ALA A 248 14.49 -5.72 -10.06
C ALA A 248 14.22 -5.54 -11.55
N ILE A 249 14.90 -4.61 -12.17
CA ILE A 249 14.66 -4.19 -13.55
C ILE A 249 15.93 -4.43 -14.38
N TRP A 250 15.76 -5.00 -15.59
CA TRP A 250 16.82 -5.10 -16.57
C TRP A 250 16.29 -4.89 -17.99
N PHE A 251 17.21 -4.77 -18.92
CA PHE A 251 16.92 -4.65 -20.33
C PHE A 251 17.69 -5.72 -21.08
N ASP A 252 17.11 -6.29 -22.11
CA ASP A 252 17.79 -7.18 -23.02
C ASP A 252 18.43 -6.42 -24.20
N GLU A 253 19.08 -7.16 -25.10
CA GLU A 253 19.72 -6.62 -26.29
C GLU A 253 18.77 -5.90 -27.25
N ASN A 254 17.46 -6.19 -27.16
CA ASN A 254 16.41 -5.57 -27.95
C ASN A 254 15.79 -4.36 -27.24
N SER A 255 16.37 -3.94 -26.10
CA SER A 255 15.84 -2.87 -25.22
C SER A 255 14.47 -3.17 -24.63
N ILE A 256 14.07 -4.43 -24.58
CA ILE A 256 12.86 -4.86 -23.89
C ILE A 256 13.11 -4.79 -22.37
N ARG A 257 12.21 -4.14 -21.66
CA ARG A 257 12.31 -3.98 -20.22
C ARG A 257 11.66 -5.16 -19.50
N TYR A 258 12.44 -5.82 -18.69
CA TYR A 258 11.97 -6.88 -17.78
C TYR A 258 11.90 -6.39 -16.35
N SER A 259 10.97 -6.96 -15.56
CA SER A 259 10.81 -6.62 -14.16
C SER A 259 10.30 -7.82 -13.36
N ILE A 260 10.99 -8.11 -12.26
CA ILE A 260 10.62 -9.15 -11.30
C ILE A 260 10.55 -8.54 -9.90
N PRO A 261 9.53 -8.82 -9.08
CA PRO A 261 9.50 -8.41 -7.69
C PRO A 261 10.49 -9.24 -6.87
N VAL A 262 11.23 -8.57 -6.01
CA VAL A 262 12.23 -9.17 -5.11
C VAL A 262 12.12 -8.56 -3.71
N ASN A 263 12.64 -9.24 -2.68
CA ASN A 263 12.74 -8.64 -1.35
C ASN A 263 14.03 -7.81 -1.26
N ALA A 264 13.90 -6.57 -0.82
CA ALA A 264 15.01 -5.66 -0.66
C ALA A 264 15.84 -5.99 0.58
N ARG A 265 17.17 -5.97 0.45
CA ARG A 265 18.08 -6.17 1.58
C ARG A 265 18.05 -5.00 2.57
N LYS A 266 17.95 -3.78 2.06
CA LYS A 266 17.83 -2.57 2.89
C LYS A 266 16.37 -2.20 3.12
N PRO A 267 16.03 -1.66 4.29
CA PRO A 267 14.66 -1.26 4.56
C PRO A 267 14.26 -0.03 3.73
N SER A 268 13.01 -0.05 3.25
CA SER A 268 12.33 1.15 2.78
C SER A 268 11.71 1.90 3.95
N THR A 269 11.72 3.23 3.91
CA THR A 269 11.16 4.06 4.97
C THR A 269 10.35 5.22 4.40
N SER A 270 9.33 5.63 5.16
CA SER A 270 8.60 6.87 4.87
C SER A 270 8.19 7.54 6.17
N HIS A 271 8.41 8.84 6.25
CA HIS A 271 8.13 9.66 7.44
C HIS A 271 7.47 10.95 6.99
N SER A 272 6.44 11.36 7.70
CA SER A 272 5.70 12.59 7.45
C SER A 272 5.52 13.36 8.76
N LEU A 273 5.84 14.63 8.75
CA LEU A 273 5.60 15.57 9.84
C LEU A 273 4.83 16.75 9.28
N ASN A 274 3.65 17.03 9.85
CA ASN A 274 2.83 18.15 9.46
C ASN A 274 2.45 19.00 10.69
N LEU A 275 2.57 20.30 10.55
CA LEU A 275 2.20 21.29 11.55
C LEU A 275 1.15 22.22 10.97
N ASN A 276 0.08 22.44 11.70
CA ASN A 276 -0.95 23.42 11.39
C ASN A 276 -1.10 24.39 12.57
N LEU A 277 -0.93 25.68 12.30
CA LEU A 277 -1.16 26.76 13.25
C LEU A 277 -2.25 27.67 12.71
N ASN A 278 -3.28 27.89 13.50
CA ASN A 278 -4.35 28.81 13.16
C ASN A 278 -4.50 29.86 14.29
N LYS A 279 -4.21 31.10 13.98
CA LYS A 279 -4.29 32.22 14.95
C LYS A 279 -5.43 33.17 14.58
N THR A 280 -6.36 33.32 15.49
CA THR A 280 -7.38 34.35 15.37
C THR A 280 -6.77 35.72 15.67
N LEU A 281 -6.78 36.62 14.67
CA LEU A 281 -6.15 37.94 14.73
C LEU A 281 -7.07 39.01 15.31
N THR A 282 -8.37 38.88 15.11
CA THR A 282 -9.38 39.84 15.57
C THR A 282 -10.14 39.36 16.79
N LYS A 283 -10.62 40.27 17.65
CA LYS A 283 -11.39 39.91 18.84
C LYS A 283 -12.73 39.27 18.51
N ASN A 284 -13.34 39.66 17.42
CA ASN A 284 -14.62 39.13 16.93
C ASN A 284 -14.49 37.81 16.11
N GLY A 285 -13.28 37.26 15.97
CA GLY A 285 -13.06 35.99 15.25
C GLY A 285 -13.15 36.08 13.73
N LYS A 286 -13.31 37.30 13.17
CA LYS A 286 -13.56 37.46 11.73
C LYS A 286 -12.31 37.29 10.84
N LEU A 287 -11.10 37.48 11.42
CA LEU A 287 -9.85 37.34 10.70
C LEU A 287 -8.94 36.35 11.42
N SER A 288 -8.42 35.41 10.69
CA SER A 288 -7.41 34.45 11.17
C SER A 288 -6.31 34.24 10.12
N ALA A 289 -5.13 34.03 10.63
CA ALA A 289 -3.99 33.59 9.83
C ALA A 289 -3.77 32.10 10.05
N VAL A 290 -3.58 31.37 8.97
CA VAL A 290 -3.27 29.95 8.98
C VAL A 290 -1.86 29.77 8.43
N LEU A 291 -1.06 29.03 9.17
CA LEU A 291 0.24 28.52 8.73
C LEU A 291 0.15 27.01 8.72
N PHE A 292 0.40 26.42 7.59
CA PHE A 292 0.58 24.99 7.43
C PHE A 292 2.01 24.71 6.98
N GLY A 293 2.66 23.73 7.57
CA GLY A 293 3.97 23.26 7.17
C GLY A 293 4.05 21.73 7.24
N GLY A 294 4.69 21.15 6.26
CA GLY A 294 4.88 19.70 6.19
C GLY A 294 6.26 19.33 5.67
N VAL A 295 6.79 18.23 6.20
CA VAL A 295 8.03 17.60 5.72
C VAL A 295 7.74 16.13 5.54
N ASN A 296 8.04 15.61 4.35
CA ASN A 296 7.95 14.19 4.03
C ASN A 296 9.34 13.70 3.61
N TYR A 297 9.78 12.64 4.23
CA TYR A 297 11.00 11.93 3.86
C TYR A 297 10.65 10.51 3.48
N SER A 298 11.15 10.05 2.33
CA SER A 298 11.04 8.66 1.91
C SER A 298 12.40 8.14 1.47
N ARG A 299 12.62 6.85 1.72
CA ARG A 299 13.74 6.10 1.15
C ARG A 299 13.18 4.88 0.46
N GLU A 300 13.40 4.81 -0.83
CA GLU A 300 13.03 3.68 -1.67
C GLU A 300 14.27 2.91 -2.10
N VAL A 301 14.15 1.60 -2.17
CA VAL A 301 15.20 0.71 -2.65
C VAL A 301 14.78 0.23 -4.04
N ASN A 302 15.69 0.30 -4.99
CA ASN A 302 15.48 -0.19 -6.35
C ASN A 302 16.69 -1.00 -6.80
N TYR A 303 16.46 -1.95 -7.69
CA TYR A 303 17.50 -2.76 -8.27
C TYR A 303 17.46 -2.63 -9.80
N GLN A 304 18.57 -2.31 -10.39
CA GLN A 304 18.73 -2.23 -11.85
C GLN A 304 19.98 -3.02 -12.27
N SER A 305 19.93 -3.71 -13.42
CA SER A 305 21.08 -4.43 -13.92
C SER A 305 22.24 -3.48 -14.28
N LYS A 306 23.46 -3.95 -14.12
CA LYS A 306 24.68 -3.20 -14.48
C LYS A 306 24.90 -3.11 -15.99
N GLY A 307 24.22 -3.91 -16.76
CA GLY A 307 24.32 -3.97 -18.21
C GLY A 307 23.11 -4.66 -18.84
N VAL A 308 23.20 -4.85 -20.13
CA VAL A 308 22.21 -5.56 -20.92
C VAL A 308 22.35 -7.07 -20.64
N LEU A 309 21.25 -7.74 -20.36
CA LEU A 309 21.21 -9.19 -20.17
C LEU A 309 20.78 -9.86 -21.48
N SER A 310 21.17 -11.13 -21.66
CA SER A 310 20.72 -11.93 -22.78
C SER A 310 19.20 -12.06 -22.79
N VAL A 311 18.63 -12.24 -23.97
CA VAL A 311 17.21 -12.60 -24.12
C VAL A 311 16.92 -13.89 -23.35
N ILE A 312 15.84 -13.89 -22.58
CA ILE A 312 15.45 -15.03 -21.77
C ILE A 312 14.59 -15.97 -22.62
N ASP A 313 14.99 -17.23 -22.70
CA ASP A 313 14.11 -18.29 -23.20
C ASP A 313 13.04 -18.60 -22.16
N MET A 314 11.87 -18.00 -22.34
CA MET A 314 10.74 -18.10 -21.39
C MET A 314 10.03 -19.45 -21.48
N GLU A 315 10.21 -20.21 -22.57
CA GLU A 315 9.49 -21.48 -22.77
C GLU A 315 10.19 -22.67 -22.09
N ASN A 316 11.54 -22.62 -22.02
CA ASN A 316 12.35 -23.73 -21.51
C ASN A 316 13.08 -23.45 -20.20
N MET A 317 12.73 -22.39 -19.50
CA MET A 317 13.45 -21.91 -18.34
C MET A 317 13.15 -22.69 -17.07
N ASP A 318 14.19 -23.27 -16.42
CA ASP A 318 14.11 -23.64 -15.02
C ASP A 318 14.15 -22.38 -14.15
N TYR A 319 13.02 -22.04 -13.54
CA TYR A 319 12.86 -20.81 -12.78
C TYR A 319 13.82 -20.69 -11.58
N LYS A 320 14.15 -21.80 -10.92
CA LYS A 320 15.10 -21.79 -9.79
C LYS A 320 16.53 -21.50 -10.26
N SER A 321 16.95 -22.12 -11.35
CA SER A 321 18.25 -21.86 -11.95
C SER A 321 18.34 -20.43 -12.49
N PHE A 322 17.26 -19.94 -13.09
CA PHE A 322 17.14 -18.54 -13.50
C PHE A 322 17.30 -17.59 -12.30
N MET A 323 16.55 -17.78 -11.22
CA MET A 323 16.66 -16.94 -10.04
C MET A 323 18.05 -16.99 -9.40
N SER A 324 18.70 -18.14 -9.39
CA SER A 324 20.07 -18.28 -8.89
C SER A 324 21.08 -17.50 -9.73
N SER A 325 20.99 -17.64 -11.05
CA SER A 325 21.90 -16.95 -11.99
C SER A 325 21.63 -15.45 -12.07
N PHE A 326 20.38 -15.08 -11.95
CA PHE A 326 19.88 -13.73 -12.11
C PHE A 326 20.02 -12.89 -10.83
N TRP A 327 19.63 -13.42 -9.68
CA TRP A 327 19.51 -12.65 -8.45
C TRP A 327 20.67 -12.86 -7.46
N GLY A 328 21.40 -13.96 -7.56
CA GLY A 328 22.56 -14.25 -6.72
C GLY A 328 22.31 -15.34 -5.68
N ASN A 329 23.07 -15.31 -4.59
CA ASN A 329 23.12 -16.39 -3.63
C ASN A 329 21.78 -16.72 -2.97
N SER A 330 21.45 -18.00 -2.89
CA SER A 330 20.30 -18.51 -2.14
C SER A 330 20.73 -19.05 -0.78
N SER A 331 19.90 -18.83 0.25
CA SER A 331 19.94 -19.56 1.50
C SER A 331 18.59 -20.26 1.67
N GLY A 332 18.57 -21.56 1.39
CA GLY A 332 17.32 -22.31 1.24
C GLY A 332 16.53 -21.82 0.03
N ASP A 333 15.27 -21.44 0.24
CA ASP A 333 14.41 -20.87 -0.81
C ASP A 333 14.42 -19.32 -0.82
N ARG A 334 15.38 -18.69 -0.17
CA ARG A 334 15.54 -17.24 -0.13
C ARG A 334 16.71 -16.81 -0.99
N PHE A 335 16.47 -15.87 -1.89
CA PHE A 335 17.48 -15.23 -2.73
C PHE A 335 17.76 -13.82 -2.22
N TYR A 336 19.03 -13.52 -2.03
CA TYR A 336 19.48 -12.20 -1.60
C TYR A 336 20.27 -11.55 -2.71
N SER A 337 20.11 -10.23 -2.89
CA SER A 337 20.96 -9.46 -3.80
C SER A 337 22.39 -9.49 -3.28
N GLY A 338 23.17 -10.42 -3.81
CA GLY A 338 24.61 -10.54 -3.53
C GLY A 338 25.43 -9.80 -4.57
N GLU A 339 26.47 -10.46 -5.05
CA GLU A 339 27.33 -9.99 -6.14
C GLU A 339 26.66 -10.16 -7.53
N SER A 340 25.35 -10.17 -7.58
CA SER A 340 24.58 -10.27 -8.81
C SER A 340 24.88 -9.09 -9.73
N GLY A 341 24.56 -9.23 -11.01
CA GLY A 341 24.69 -8.17 -12.01
C GLY A 341 23.81 -6.94 -11.75
N PHE A 342 23.25 -6.76 -10.54
CA PHE A 342 22.37 -5.66 -10.18
C PHE A 342 23.03 -4.63 -9.28
N ILE A 343 22.70 -3.36 -9.54
CA ILE A 343 23.03 -2.23 -8.67
C ILE A 343 21.83 -1.98 -7.76
N GLU A 344 22.06 -2.02 -6.46
CA GLU A 344 21.11 -1.50 -5.48
C GLU A 344 21.24 0.02 -5.44
N SER A 345 20.17 0.73 -5.78
CA SER A 345 20.08 2.17 -5.65
C SER A 345 19.12 2.54 -4.52
N LEU A 346 19.54 3.49 -3.70
CA LEU A 346 18.69 4.12 -2.69
C LEU A 346 18.27 5.48 -3.24
N THR A 347 16.97 5.68 -3.38
CA THR A 347 16.40 6.97 -3.75
C THR A 347 15.82 7.62 -2.51
N ASP A 348 16.49 8.66 -2.03
CA ASP A 348 16.00 9.48 -0.94
C ASP A 348 15.17 10.63 -1.51
N GLY A 349 13.93 10.73 -1.08
CA GLY A 349 13.02 11.80 -1.39
C GLY A 349 12.78 12.68 -0.16
N LEU A 350 13.01 13.98 -0.28
CA LEU A 350 12.64 14.95 0.72
C LEU A 350 11.72 15.98 0.07
N ALA A 351 10.48 16.03 0.54
CA ALA A 351 9.52 17.03 0.13
C ALA A 351 9.10 17.85 1.34
N TYR A 352 8.97 19.15 1.14
CA TYR A 352 8.45 20.06 2.15
C TYR A 352 7.44 21.01 1.52
N ASN A 353 6.45 21.38 2.30
CA ASN A 353 5.50 22.40 1.93
C ASN A 353 5.32 23.38 3.10
N VAL A 354 5.21 24.65 2.76
CA VAL A 354 4.82 25.70 3.69
C VAL A 354 3.75 26.52 3.00
N SER A 355 2.60 26.63 3.64
CA SER A 355 1.48 27.41 3.15
C SER A 355 1.07 28.40 4.26
N PHE A 356 1.14 29.65 3.95
CA PHE A 356 0.47 30.70 4.71
C PHE A 356 -0.92 30.87 4.13
N GLY A 357 -1.91 31.38 4.80
CA GLY A 357 -3.26 31.64 4.27
C GLY A 357 -3.32 32.31 2.87
N LEU A 358 -2.17 32.59 2.31
CA LEU A 358 -1.85 32.82 0.92
C LEU A 358 -1.21 31.56 0.37
N GLU A 359 -1.87 30.83 -0.53
CA GLU A 359 -1.30 29.69 -1.22
C GLU A 359 -0.39 30.20 -2.33
N PHE A 360 0.91 30.00 -2.17
CA PHE A 360 1.90 30.30 -3.19
C PHE A 360 2.29 28.99 -3.89
N ALA A 361 1.66 28.70 -4.99
CA ALA A 361 2.11 27.61 -5.86
C ALA A 361 3.23 28.15 -6.78
N ASP A 362 4.38 27.50 -6.74
CA ASP A 362 5.53 27.72 -7.63
C ASP A 362 6.00 29.19 -7.78
N ILE A 363 6.21 29.90 -6.67
CA ILE A 363 6.70 31.28 -6.65
C ILE A 363 8.01 31.47 -7.43
N LEU A 364 8.86 30.43 -7.38
CA LEU A 364 10.18 30.48 -8.00
C LEU A 364 10.15 30.06 -9.47
N ASP A 365 8.97 29.69 -10.02
CA ASP A 365 8.79 29.21 -11.40
C ASP A 365 9.71 28.01 -11.71
N GLN A 366 9.80 27.12 -10.73
CA GLN A 366 10.66 25.92 -10.80
C GLN A 366 9.89 24.67 -11.25
N ALA A 367 8.56 24.75 -11.36
CA ALA A 367 7.77 23.69 -11.93
C ALA A 367 8.18 23.49 -13.39
N ARG A 368 8.83 22.38 -13.64
CA ARG A 368 9.29 22.03 -15.00
C ARG A 368 8.19 21.23 -15.70
N PRO A 369 7.57 21.78 -16.76
CA PRO A 369 6.57 21.06 -17.54
C PRO A 369 7.19 19.88 -18.32
N VAL A 370 8.52 19.84 -18.42
CA VAL A 370 9.27 18.82 -19.14
C VAL A 370 10.17 18.09 -18.18
N SER A 371 10.04 16.79 -18.13
CA SER A 371 10.96 15.91 -17.43
C SER A 371 11.76 15.15 -18.50
N HIS A 372 13.07 15.34 -18.51
CA HIS A 372 14.01 14.65 -19.40
C HIS A 372 14.76 13.61 -18.59
N ILE A 373 14.54 12.35 -18.89
CA ILE A 373 15.18 11.22 -18.21
C ILE A 373 16.11 10.56 -19.20
N VAL A 374 17.40 10.57 -18.91
CA VAL A 374 18.42 9.84 -19.65
C VAL A 374 18.85 8.64 -18.82
N ARG A 375 18.75 7.47 -19.38
CA ARG A 375 19.27 6.21 -18.84
C ARG A 375 20.25 5.62 -19.84
N GLU A 376 20.98 4.61 -19.44
CA GLU A 376 21.96 3.97 -20.30
C GLU A 376 21.35 3.45 -21.62
N ASN A 377 20.05 3.08 -21.61
CA ASN A 377 19.39 2.40 -22.71
C ASN A 377 18.24 3.19 -23.34
N TYR A 378 17.82 4.31 -22.77
CA TYR A 378 16.74 5.13 -23.34
C TYR A 378 16.79 6.59 -22.88
N VAL A 379 16.17 7.44 -23.69
CA VAL A 379 15.89 8.83 -23.37
C VAL A 379 14.38 9.02 -23.39
N GLN A 380 13.83 9.58 -22.33
CA GLN A 380 12.39 9.83 -22.20
C GLN A 380 12.15 11.29 -21.89
N ASP A 381 11.37 11.94 -22.72
CA ASP A 381 10.81 13.27 -22.48
C ASP A 381 9.34 13.14 -22.09
N SER A 382 9.00 13.60 -20.91
CA SER A 382 7.63 13.63 -20.44
C SER A 382 7.15 15.07 -20.27
N PHE A 383 6.04 15.41 -20.90
CA PHE A 383 5.42 16.72 -20.83
C PHE A 383 4.23 16.65 -19.88
N THR A 384 4.26 17.48 -18.84
CA THR A 384 3.16 17.60 -17.90
C THR A 384 2.59 19.01 -17.98
N ASN A 385 1.28 19.12 -18.10
CA ASN A 385 0.63 20.42 -18.06
C ASN A 385 0.63 20.92 -16.61
N VAL A 386 1.50 21.88 -16.29
CA VAL A 386 1.64 22.47 -14.96
C VAL A 386 1.03 23.86 -14.96
N LEU A 387 0.31 24.20 -13.89
CA LEU A 387 -0.11 25.57 -13.63
C LEU A 387 1.15 26.37 -13.32
N GLY A 388 1.45 27.38 -14.13
CA GLY A 388 2.51 28.36 -13.85
C GLY A 388 2.24 29.16 -12.58
N ARG A 389 2.95 30.26 -12.39
CA ARG A 389 2.82 31.13 -11.20
C ARG A 389 1.38 31.38 -10.82
N ASN A 390 0.94 30.79 -9.72
CA ASN A 390 -0.41 30.98 -9.19
C ASN A 390 -0.32 31.58 -7.80
N ILE A 391 -0.93 32.73 -7.61
CA ILE A 391 -1.09 33.35 -6.30
C ILE A 391 -2.56 33.20 -5.95
N VAL A 392 -2.88 32.32 -5.04
CA VAL A 392 -4.25 32.13 -4.57
C VAL A 392 -4.39 32.82 -3.22
N PHE A 393 -5.12 33.93 -3.19
CA PHE A 393 -5.56 34.54 -1.95
C PHE A 393 -6.80 33.80 -1.48
N SER A 394 -6.70 33.00 -0.42
CA SER A 394 -7.85 32.39 0.21
C SER A 394 -8.30 33.27 1.37
N ILE A 395 -9.30 34.11 1.15
CA ILE A 395 -9.98 34.80 2.22
C ILE A 395 -11.13 33.93 2.68
N SER A 396 -10.97 33.26 3.81
CA SER A 396 -12.03 32.50 4.43
C SER A 396 -12.83 33.40 5.36
N TRP A 397 -14.07 33.72 4.99
CA TRP A 397 -14.97 34.54 5.77
C TRP A 397 -16.04 33.67 6.43
N ASN A 398 -15.98 33.51 7.74
CA ASN A 398 -17.00 32.77 8.49
C ASN A 398 -18.09 33.70 9.02
N PHE A 399 -19.31 33.57 8.51
CA PHE A 399 -20.49 34.26 9.02
C PHE A 399 -21.32 33.26 9.87
N GLY A 400 -21.59 33.62 11.14
CA GLY A 400 -22.54 32.95 12.00
C GLY A 400 -21.98 32.52 13.36
N LYS A 401 -22.88 32.34 14.33
CA LYS A 401 -22.58 31.71 15.63
C LYS A 401 -22.53 30.20 15.43
N MET A 402 -21.34 29.61 15.39
CA MET A 402 -21.21 28.15 15.43
C MET A 402 -21.27 27.66 16.88
N ASN A 403 -22.19 26.75 17.19
CA ASN A 403 -22.19 26.01 18.44
C ASN A 403 -20.94 25.13 18.54
N ALA A 404 -20.24 25.18 19.67
CA ALA A 404 -18.95 24.52 19.89
C ALA A 404 -18.95 23.01 19.54
N ALA A 405 -20.09 22.33 19.66
CA ALA A 405 -20.23 20.90 19.32
C ALA A 405 -20.21 20.61 17.81
N ARG A 406 -20.62 21.58 16.94
CA ARG A 406 -20.58 21.44 15.47
C ARG A 406 -19.22 21.82 14.88
N SER A 407 -18.48 22.69 15.54
CA SER A 407 -17.14 23.10 15.09
C SER A 407 -16.16 21.91 15.02
N ASN A 408 -16.25 20.98 15.96
CA ASN A 408 -15.34 19.83 15.99
C ASN A 408 -15.61 18.78 14.87
N SER A 409 -16.87 18.65 14.43
CA SER A 409 -17.20 17.75 13.32
C SER A 409 -16.88 18.33 11.95
N ALA A 410 -17.07 19.64 11.76
CA ALA A 410 -16.74 20.34 10.53
C ALA A 410 -15.21 20.47 10.31
N GLN A 411 -14.45 20.68 11.39
CA GLN A 411 -12.98 20.72 11.33
C GLN A 411 -12.38 19.34 11.06
N ARG A 412 -12.97 18.27 11.57
CA ARG A 412 -12.59 16.89 11.23
C ARG A 412 -12.93 16.52 9.78
N ALA A 413 -14.08 17.01 9.28
CA ALA A 413 -14.48 16.78 7.89
C ALA A 413 -13.56 17.53 6.90
N MET A 414 -13.16 18.78 7.22
CA MET A 414 -12.19 19.54 6.41
C MET A 414 -10.78 18.94 6.48
N ALA A 415 -10.33 18.47 7.63
CA ALA A 415 -9.05 17.79 7.75
C ALA A 415 -9.01 16.49 6.93
N ASN A 416 -10.13 15.74 6.88
CA ASN A 416 -10.25 14.54 6.07
C ASN A 416 -10.37 14.83 4.56
N LEU A 417 -10.93 15.97 4.16
CA LEU A 417 -11.00 16.40 2.75
C LEU A 417 -9.66 16.94 2.22
N MET A 418 -8.79 17.43 3.09
CA MET A 418 -7.43 17.86 2.73
C MET A 418 -6.39 16.73 2.77
N MET A 419 -6.79 15.51 3.21
CA MET A 419 -5.95 14.31 3.23
C MET A 419 -6.29 13.30 2.12
N GLN A 420 -7.18 13.63 1.21
CA GLN A 420 -7.41 12.95 -0.07
C GLN A 420 -6.77 13.72 -1.22
#